data_3365b66ba4a9cb8bf6239871f2254993
#
_entry.id   3365b66ba4a9cb8bf6239871f2254993
#
_cell.length_a   1.000
_cell.length_b   1.000
_cell.length_c   1.000
_cell.angle_alpha   90.00
_cell.angle_beta   90.00
_cell.angle_gamma   90.00
#
_symmetry.space_group_name_H-M   'P 1'
#
loop_
_entity.id
_entity.type
_entity.pdbx_description
1 polymer ?
#
loop_
_entity_poly.entity_id
_entity_poly.type
_entity_poly.pdbx_seq_one_letter_code
_entity_poly.pdbx_strand_id
1 'polypeptide(L)'
;FLHRIFEKLETMSKKRNRKENSSTRVRKSELVRNIINIFNENTDKTFDYKQVSKLLDVRSESQRIFINQLMYELLDEDFLVEISRGKFKVNSRGGYITGVIDRQGVKTYLIPDDGGENVFIPERKTNHALLNDKVKVFLYAGRKGQMPEGEVVEIIKRAKDTFVGILEVSDNFAFLISDNRVMTNDIFIPKSKLNGGKNGQKAIVKLMEWEPNLKNPVGEVIDVLGDKGNNTTEMHAILAEYGLPYKYPVDVEAAADHIDAGITSEEVAKRIDLR
;
A
#
# COMPACT_ATOMS: atom_id res chain seq x y z
N PHE A 1 -8.95 3.75 10.76
CA PHE A 1 -10.08 4.55 11.25
C PHE A 1 -11.38 3.76 11.11
N LEU A 2 -11.78 3.35 9.90
CA LEU A 2 -12.96 2.52 9.67
C LEU A 2 -12.94 1.24 10.52
N HIS A 3 -11.80 0.53 10.58
CA HIS A 3 -11.65 -0.67 11.39
C HIS A 3 -11.80 -0.36 12.90
N ARG A 4 -11.27 0.76 13.38
CA ARG A 4 -11.41 1.21 14.78
C ARG A 4 -12.84 1.66 15.10
N ILE A 5 -13.50 2.36 14.16
CA ILE A 5 -14.94 2.65 14.28
C ILE A 5 -15.69 1.33 14.35
N PHE A 6 -15.39 0.36 13.49
CA PHE A 6 -16.01 -0.97 13.51
C PHE A 6 -15.71 -1.72 14.80
N GLU A 7 -14.46 -1.81 15.27
CA GLU A 7 -14.10 -2.44 16.54
C GLU A 7 -14.77 -1.79 17.75
N LYS A 8 -14.80 -0.44 17.78
CA LYS A 8 -15.39 0.29 18.90
C LYS A 8 -16.91 0.20 18.87
N LEU A 9 -17.54 0.29 17.69
CA LEU A 9 -18.95 0.04 17.51
C LEU A 9 -19.33 -1.42 17.87
N GLU A 10 -18.43 -2.38 17.59
CA GLU A 10 -18.57 -3.76 18.02
C GLU A 10 -18.43 -3.93 19.53
N THR A 11 -17.50 -3.23 20.17
CA THR A 11 -17.30 -3.33 21.64
C THR A 11 -18.40 -2.62 22.44
N MET A 12 -18.93 -1.52 21.92
CA MET A 12 -20.08 -0.83 22.54
C MET A 12 -21.37 -1.63 22.37
N SER A 13 -21.58 -2.31 21.25
CA SER A 13 -22.70 -3.23 21.03
C SER A 13 -22.64 -4.44 21.97
N LYS A 14 -21.45 -4.97 22.28
CA LYS A 14 -21.27 -6.07 23.24
C LYS A 14 -21.67 -5.69 24.69
N LYS A 15 -21.60 -4.41 25.05
CA LYS A 15 -22.01 -3.95 26.40
C LYS A 15 -23.54 -3.78 26.53
N ARG A 16 -24.28 -3.63 25.44
CA ARG A 16 -25.72 -3.34 25.45
C ARG A 16 -26.64 -4.52 25.14
N ASN A 17 -26.21 -5.52 24.35
CA ASN A 17 -27.08 -6.67 24.02
C ASN A 17 -26.33 -7.97 23.81
N ARG A 18 -26.62 -8.96 24.68
CA ARG A 18 -26.03 -10.32 24.64
C ARG A 18 -26.63 -11.25 23.58
N LYS A 19 -27.47 -10.72 22.64
CA LYS A 19 -28.16 -11.50 21.58
C LYS A 19 -28.35 -10.70 20.29
N GLU A 20 -27.29 -10.24 19.64
CA GLU A 20 -27.40 -9.80 18.24
C GLU A 20 -26.90 -10.90 17.31
N ASN A 21 -27.75 -11.31 16.35
CA ASN A 21 -27.43 -12.28 15.31
C ASN A 21 -26.39 -11.72 14.33
N SER A 22 -25.51 -12.57 13.79
CA SER A 22 -24.44 -12.20 12.85
C SER A 22 -24.93 -11.40 11.61
N SER A 23 -26.17 -11.63 11.16
CA SER A 23 -26.80 -10.92 10.04
C SER A 23 -27.08 -9.43 10.34
N THR A 24 -27.38 -9.08 11.60
CA THR A 24 -27.63 -7.69 12.02
C THR A 24 -26.32 -6.91 12.09
N ARG A 25 -25.23 -7.59 12.43
CA ARG A 25 -23.88 -7.02 12.53
C ARG A 25 -23.30 -6.65 11.16
N VAL A 26 -23.47 -7.51 10.15
CA VAL A 26 -23.08 -7.24 8.76
C VAL A 26 -23.85 -6.04 8.21
N ARG A 27 -25.15 -5.95 8.47
CA ARG A 27 -25.97 -4.81 8.05
C ARG A 27 -25.56 -3.48 8.69
N LYS A 28 -25.15 -3.49 9.97
CA LYS A 28 -24.65 -2.26 10.64
C LYS A 28 -23.38 -1.75 9.99
N SER A 29 -22.42 -2.61 9.73
CA SER A 29 -21.14 -2.24 9.11
C SER A 29 -21.30 -1.71 7.69
N GLU A 30 -22.18 -2.32 6.91
CA GLU A 30 -22.53 -1.89 5.56
C GLU A 30 -23.23 -0.52 5.57
N LEU A 31 -24.16 -0.32 6.50
CA LEU A 31 -24.88 0.94 6.62
C LEU A 31 -23.94 2.09 7.03
N VAL A 32 -23.03 1.86 7.98
CA VAL A 32 -22.00 2.84 8.36
C VAL A 32 -21.11 3.20 7.17
N ARG A 33 -20.67 2.21 6.38
CA ARG A 33 -19.86 2.46 5.17
C ARG A 33 -20.62 3.33 4.17
N ASN A 34 -21.88 3.04 3.92
CA ASN A 34 -22.70 3.80 2.99
C ASN A 34 -22.93 5.23 3.47
N ILE A 35 -23.16 5.46 4.77
CA ILE A 35 -23.26 6.79 5.36
C ILE A 35 -21.94 7.57 5.15
N ILE A 36 -20.81 6.95 5.46
CA ILE A 36 -19.48 7.56 5.27
C ILE A 36 -19.25 7.95 3.80
N ASN A 37 -19.62 7.09 2.85
CA ASN A 37 -19.49 7.38 1.43
C ASN A 37 -20.33 8.60 1.01
N ILE A 38 -21.58 8.70 1.47
CA ILE A 38 -22.44 9.86 1.17
C ILE A 38 -21.78 11.17 1.60
N PHE A 39 -21.21 11.21 2.80
CA PHE A 39 -20.56 12.42 3.31
C PHE A 39 -19.24 12.71 2.60
N ASN A 40 -18.45 11.70 2.24
CA ASN A 40 -17.20 11.85 1.51
C ASN A 40 -17.41 12.34 0.07
N GLU A 41 -18.45 11.87 -0.61
CA GLU A 41 -18.82 12.35 -1.95
C GLU A 41 -19.39 13.77 -1.95
N ASN A 42 -19.81 14.27 -0.80
CA ASN A 42 -20.46 15.56 -0.65
C ASN A 42 -19.88 16.38 0.51
N THR A 43 -18.57 16.56 0.52
CA THR A 43 -17.82 17.20 1.62
C THR A 43 -18.28 18.61 1.98
N ASP A 44 -18.87 19.34 1.01
CA ASP A 44 -19.34 20.72 1.22
C ASP A 44 -20.80 20.81 1.67
N LYS A 45 -21.55 19.70 1.60
CA LYS A 45 -22.98 19.68 1.92
C LYS A 45 -23.23 19.28 3.37
N THR A 46 -24.34 19.76 3.91
CA THR A 46 -24.88 19.34 5.21
C THR A 46 -26.08 18.43 4.99
N PHE A 47 -26.16 17.35 5.77
CA PHE A 47 -27.26 16.40 5.71
C PHE A 47 -27.87 16.19 7.09
N ASP A 48 -29.19 16.05 7.12
CA ASP A 48 -29.90 15.46 8.25
C ASP A 48 -30.17 13.95 8.02
N TYR A 49 -30.58 13.24 9.08
CA TYR A 49 -30.81 11.80 8.99
C TYR A 49 -31.90 11.41 7.97
N LYS A 50 -32.88 12.30 7.70
CA LYS A 50 -33.95 12.07 6.72
C LYS A 50 -33.39 12.12 5.30
N GLN A 51 -32.52 13.09 5.02
CA GLN A 51 -31.83 13.22 3.74
C GLN A 51 -30.91 12.03 3.48
N VAL A 52 -30.12 11.62 4.49
CA VAL A 52 -29.27 10.40 4.40
C VAL A 52 -30.11 9.16 4.17
N SER A 53 -31.23 9.00 4.91
CA SER A 53 -32.14 7.87 4.73
C SER A 53 -32.75 7.83 3.32
N LYS A 54 -33.04 8.99 2.73
CA LYS A 54 -33.56 9.10 1.36
C LYS A 54 -32.50 8.67 0.32
N LEU A 55 -31.27 9.09 0.51
CA LEU A 55 -30.14 8.71 -0.37
C LEU A 55 -29.84 7.20 -0.29
N LEU A 56 -30.11 6.57 0.86
CA LEU A 56 -29.96 5.13 1.07
C LEU A 56 -31.22 4.32 0.70
N ASP A 57 -32.28 4.96 0.18
CA ASP A 57 -33.60 4.37 -0.10
C ASP A 57 -34.21 3.64 1.12
N VAL A 58 -33.96 4.15 2.32
CA VAL A 58 -34.46 3.57 3.57
C VAL A 58 -35.83 4.16 3.89
N ARG A 59 -36.89 3.32 3.90
CA ARG A 59 -38.26 3.72 4.13
C ARG A 59 -38.78 3.43 5.54
N SER A 60 -38.20 2.43 6.22
CA SER A 60 -38.62 2.02 7.56
C SER A 60 -38.24 3.06 8.62
N GLU A 61 -39.19 3.43 9.47
CA GLU A 61 -38.97 4.40 10.55
C GLU A 61 -37.92 3.92 11.55
N SER A 62 -37.93 2.64 11.90
CA SER A 62 -36.92 2.05 12.79
C SER A 62 -35.50 2.13 12.23
N GLN A 63 -35.36 1.94 10.92
CA GLN A 63 -34.05 2.09 10.25
C GLN A 63 -33.61 3.54 10.15
N ARG A 64 -34.54 4.51 9.98
CA ARG A 64 -34.22 5.94 9.98
C ARG A 64 -33.73 6.41 11.36
N ILE A 65 -34.37 5.94 12.42
CA ILE A 65 -33.91 6.21 13.80
C ILE A 65 -32.51 5.62 14.00
N PHE A 66 -32.26 4.43 13.48
CA PHE A 66 -30.95 3.79 13.57
C PHE A 66 -29.88 4.54 12.77
N ILE A 67 -30.19 5.08 11.57
CA ILE A 67 -29.30 5.97 10.81
C ILE A 67 -28.96 7.22 11.62
N ASN A 68 -29.97 7.84 12.25
CA ASN A 68 -29.73 9.01 13.12
C ASN A 68 -28.79 8.67 14.27
N GLN A 69 -28.97 7.52 14.91
CA GLN A 69 -28.07 7.07 15.97
C GLN A 69 -26.63 6.85 15.45
N LEU A 70 -26.47 6.24 14.27
CA LEU A 70 -25.15 6.04 13.64
C LEU A 70 -24.48 7.39 13.29
N MET A 71 -25.25 8.40 12.87
CA MET A 71 -24.69 9.75 12.60
C MET A 71 -24.16 10.41 13.87
N TYR A 72 -24.84 10.24 15.02
CA TYR A 72 -24.30 10.70 16.30
C TYR A 72 -23.10 9.88 16.77
N GLU A 73 -23.07 8.57 16.53
CA GLU A 73 -21.86 7.76 16.77
C GLU A 73 -20.68 8.25 15.93
N LEU A 74 -20.92 8.65 14.67
CA LEU A 74 -19.89 9.23 13.79
C LEU A 74 -19.48 10.67 14.20
N LEU A 75 -20.36 11.41 14.86
CA LEU A 75 -20.03 12.69 15.50
C LEU A 75 -19.12 12.49 16.72
N ASP A 76 -19.42 11.51 17.58
CA ASP A 76 -18.59 11.17 18.75
C ASP A 76 -17.19 10.67 18.36
N GLU A 77 -17.04 10.11 17.14
CA GLU A 77 -15.77 9.68 16.57
C GLU A 77 -15.09 10.77 15.71
N ASP A 78 -15.53 12.01 15.80
CA ASP A 78 -14.99 13.17 15.07
C ASP A 78 -15.02 13.08 13.54
N PHE A 79 -15.75 12.10 12.96
CA PHE A 79 -15.92 12.01 11.52
C PHE A 79 -16.92 13.05 11.00
N LEU A 80 -17.97 13.32 11.75
CA LEU A 80 -18.95 14.36 11.47
C LEU A 80 -18.79 15.53 12.43
N VAL A 81 -19.27 16.68 12.01
CA VAL A 81 -19.48 17.86 12.86
C VAL A 81 -20.94 18.30 12.72
N GLU A 82 -21.59 18.57 13.83
CA GLU A 82 -22.94 19.13 13.84
C GLU A 82 -22.85 20.65 13.61
N ILE A 83 -23.31 21.09 12.44
CA ILE A 83 -23.30 22.53 12.06
C ILE A 83 -24.50 23.24 12.65
N SER A 84 -25.64 22.59 12.74
CA SER A 84 -26.86 23.04 13.42
C SER A 84 -27.62 21.80 13.86
N ARG A 85 -28.55 21.98 14.81
CA ARG A 85 -29.28 20.87 15.45
C ARG A 85 -29.80 19.84 14.43
N GLY A 86 -29.26 18.61 14.49
CA GLY A 86 -29.60 17.50 13.62
C GLY A 86 -29.08 17.60 12.18
N LYS A 87 -28.22 18.59 11.86
CA LYS A 87 -27.57 18.72 10.55
C LYS A 87 -26.07 18.53 10.66
N PHE A 88 -25.58 17.55 9.97
CA PHE A 88 -24.20 17.11 10.02
C PHE A 88 -23.48 17.41 8.71
N LYS A 89 -22.22 17.68 8.82
CA LYS A 89 -21.27 17.81 7.72
C LYS A 89 -20.06 16.93 8.03
N VAL A 90 -19.34 16.48 7.00
CA VAL A 90 -18.05 15.83 7.26
C VAL A 90 -17.16 16.83 8.00
N ASN A 91 -16.47 16.35 9.02
CA ASN A 91 -15.52 17.16 9.75
C ASN A 91 -14.35 17.52 8.81
N SER A 92 -14.35 18.73 8.28
CA SER A 92 -13.35 19.22 7.32
C SER A 92 -11.93 19.34 7.91
N ARG A 93 -11.76 19.06 9.21
CA ARG A 93 -10.45 18.85 9.85
C ARG A 93 -9.96 17.41 9.67
N GLY A 94 -10.83 16.45 9.28
CA GLY A 94 -10.52 15.10 8.88
C GLY A 94 -10.93 14.90 7.41
N GLY A 95 -10.09 15.27 6.47
CA GLY A 95 -10.32 15.08 5.03
C GLY A 95 -9.38 14.02 4.47
N TYR A 96 -9.61 13.65 3.21
CA TYR A 96 -8.63 12.88 2.46
C TYR A 96 -7.62 13.83 1.82
N ILE A 97 -6.36 13.51 1.98
CA ILE A 97 -5.27 14.17 1.26
C ILE A 97 -4.44 13.13 0.50
N THR A 98 -3.80 13.57 -0.55
CA THR A 98 -2.86 12.75 -1.31
C THR A 98 -1.44 13.26 -1.11
N GLY A 99 -0.48 12.38 -1.22
CA GLY A 99 0.92 12.73 -1.07
C GLY A 99 1.81 11.50 -1.21
N VAL A 100 3.05 11.68 -0.84
CA VAL A 100 4.10 10.66 -0.95
C VAL A 100 4.53 10.22 0.44
N ILE A 101 4.72 8.91 0.63
CA ILE A 101 5.24 8.34 1.87
C ILE A 101 6.73 8.64 2.00
N ASP A 102 7.10 9.22 3.14
CA ASP A 102 8.48 9.42 3.58
C ASP A 102 8.75 8.69 4.89
N ARG A 103 10.00 8.32 5.14
CA ARG A 103 10.44 7.70 6.39
C ARG A 103 11.60 8.46 7.00
N GLN A 104 11.42 8.88 8.26
CA GLN A 104 12.46 9.51 9.07
C GLN A 104 12.80 8.59 10.25
N GLY A 105 13.83 7.78 10.08
CA GLY A 105 14.16 6.70 11.01
C GLY A 105 13.07 5.62 11.03
N VAL A 106 12.42 5.43 12.17
CA VAL A 106 11.32 4.46 12.35
C VAL A 106 9.92 5.06 12.15
N LYS A 107 9.84 6.36 11.94
CA LYS A 107 8.56 7.07 11.80
C LYS A 107 8.22 7.26 10.32
N THR A 108 6.96 7.02 9.99
CA THR A 108 6.42 7.22 8.64
C THR A 108 5.60 8.50 8.59
N TYR A 109 5.78 9.27 7.53
CA TYR A 109 5.07 10.51 7.27
C TYR A 109 4.50 10.51 5.86
N LEU A 110 3.40 11.24 5.67
CA LEU A 110 2.96 11.67 4.36
C LEU A 110 3.48 13.08 4.11
N ILE A 111 4.11 13.29 2.97
CA ILE A 111 4.40 14.61 2.42
C ILE A 111 3.24 14.96 1.48
N PRO A 112 2.36 15.93 1.84
CA PRO A 112 1.20 16.26 1.03
C PRO A 112 1.56 16.87 -0.33
N ASP A 113 0.78 16.55 -1.37
CA ASP A 113 0.96 17.13 -2.73
C ASP A 113 0.68 18.64 -2.77
N ASP A 114 -0.12 19.16 -1.86
CA ASP A 114 -0.51 20.57 -1.76
C ASP A 114 0.51 21.45 -0.98
N GLY A 115 1.61 20.84 -0.51
CA GLY A 115 2.64 21.52 0.27
C GLY A 115 2.24 21.85 1.71
N GLY A 116 1.18 21.23 2.23
CA GLY A 116 0.75 21.35 3.61
C GLY A 116 1.74 20.76 4.62
N GLU A 117 1.38 20.77 5.90
CA GLU A 117 2.16 20.14 6.96
C GLU A 117 2.26 18.63 6.77
N ASN A 118 3.44 18.05 7.04
CA ASN A 118 3.62 16.60 7.02
C ASN A 118 2.67 15.92 8.00
N VAL A 119 2.09 14.79 7.58
CA VAL A 119 1.15 14.02 8.39
C VAL A 119 1.85 12.78 8.93
N PHE A 120 1.83 12.61 10.24
CA PHE A 120 2.34 11.40 10.87
C PHE A 120 1.43 10.22 10.59
N ILE A 121 2.00 9.10 10.12
CA ILE A 121 1.29 7.84 9.87
C ILE A 121 1.83 6.79 10.84
N PRO A 122 1.04 6.37 11.84
CA PRO A 122 1.42 5.26 12.70
C PRO A 122 1.68 3.98 11.88
N GLU A 123 2.65 3.17 12.28
CA GLU A 123 3.05 1.96 11.54
C GLU A 123 1.86 1.03 11.23
N ARG A 124 0.95 0.85 12.19
CA ARG A 124 -0.27 0.03 12.02
C ARG A 124 -1.29 0.62 11.04
N LYS A 125 -1.04 1.85 10.57
CA LYS A 125 -1.94 2.64 9.73
C LYS A 125 -1.36 2.91 8.34
N THR A 126 -0.22 2.32 8.04
CA THR A 126 0.45 2.48 6.73
C THR A 126 -0.22 1.70 5.60
N ASN A 127 -1.08 0.73 5.93
CA ASN A 127 -1.77 -0.13 4.94
C ASN A 127 -0.80 -0.70 3.89
N HIS A 128 0.38 -1.16 4.34
CA HIS A 128 1.46 -1.68 3.49
C HIS A 128 2.04 -0.68 2.47
N ALA A 129 1.87 0.63 2.71
CA ALA A 129 2.55 1.64 1.92
C ALA A 129 4.06 1.61 2.19
N LEU A 130 4.83 1.65 1.12
CA LEU A 130 6.28 1.66 1.13
C LEU A 130 6.82 3.08 0.92
N LEU A 131 8.11 3.25 1.15
CA LEU A 131 8.81 4.52 0.92
C LEU A 131 8.60 4.98 -0.54
N ASN A 132 8.31 6.27 -0.71
CA ASN A 132 8.00 6.94 -1.97
C ASN A 132 6.70 6.51 -2.66
N ASP A 133 5.88 5.64 -2.07
CA ASP A 133 4.55 5.34 -2.60
C ASP A 133 3.67 6.60 -2.60
N LYS A 134 2.95 6.81 -3.70
CA LYS A 134 1.90 7.82 -3.75
C LYS A 134 0.62 7.24 -3.16
N VAL A 135 0.08 7.88 -2.12
CA VAL A 135 -1.02 7.36 -1.33
C VAL A 135 -2.10 8.40 -1.10
N LYS A 136 -3.29 7.89 -0.78
CA LYS A 136 -4.39 8.67 -0.22
C LYS A 136 -4.50 8.38 1.26
N VAL A 137 -4.50 9.42 2.06
CA VAL A 137 -4.51 9.37 3.52
C VAL A 137 -5.78 10.01 4.03
N PHE A 138 -6.43 9.38 5.00
CA PHE A 138 -7.47 9.98 5.80
C PHE A 138 -6.83 10.69 7.00
N LEU A 139 -7.09 11.97 7.15
CA LEU A 139 -6.62 12.77 8.28
C LEU A 139 -7.54 12.57 9.48
N TYR A 140 -6.94 12.36 10.65
CA TYR A 140 -7.69 12.40 11.89
C TYR A 140 -7.90 13.85 12.36
N ALA A 141 -9.02 14.09 13.03
CA ALA A 141 -9.24 15.36 13.71
C ALA A 141 -8.18 15.53 14.81
N GLY A 142 -7.28 16.48 14.61
CA GLY A 142 -6.18 16.79 15.54
C GLY A 142 -6.50 18.01 16.41
N ARG A 143 -5.86 18.11 17.59
CA ARG A 143 -5.89 19.33 18.39
C ARG A 143 -5.03 20.40 17.74
N LYS A 144 -5.47 21.65 17.78
CA LYS A 144 -4.71 22.80 17.26
C LYS A 144 -3.29 22.82 17.88
N GLY A 145 -2.26 22.85 17.03
CA GLY A 145 -0.86 22.88 17.45
C GLY A 145 -0.20 21.49 17.66
N GLN A 146 -0.91 20.40 17.38
CA GLN A 146 -0.32 19.06 17.28
C GLN A 146 -0.12 18.69 15.82
N MET A 147 0.95 17.90 15.55
CA MET A 147 1.21 17.37 14.22
C MET A 147 -0.01 16.56 13.74
N PRO A 148 -0.48 16.78 12.51
CA PRO A 148 -1.57 16.00 11.95
C PRO A 148 -1.23 14.50 11.94
N GLU A 149 -2.21 13.67 12.25
CA GLU A 149 -2.10 12.21 12.19
C GLU A 149 -3.12 11.66 11.20
N GLY A 150 -2.78 10.61 10.49
CA GLY A 150 -3.68 9.99 9.52
C GLY A 150 -3.44 8.50 9.31
N GLU A 151 -4.25 7.90 8.43
CA GLU A 151 -4.07 6.52 7.98
C GLU A 151 -4.13 6.43 6.46
N VAL A 152 -3.31 5.56 5.89
CA VAL A 152 -3.34 5.26 4.46
C VAL A 152 -4.60 4.44 4.16
N VAL A 153 -5.47 4.99 3.32
CA VAL A 153 -6.70 4.32 2.88
C VAL A 153 -6.54 3.65 1.51
N GLU A 154 -5.62 4.18 0.70
CA GLU A 154 -5.40 3.68 -0.66
C GLU A 154 -3.96 3.95 -1.10
N ILE A 155 -3.36 2.99 -1.79
CA ILE A 155 -2.09 3.16 -2.48
C ILE A 155 -2.41 3.49 -3.94
N ILE A 156 -2.28 4.76 -4.31
CA ILE A 156 -2.60 5.25 -5.65
C ILE A 156 -1.59 4.74 -6.67
N LYS A 157 -0.30 4.78 -6.29
CA LYS A 157 0.80 4.33 -7.15
C LYS A 157 1.97 3.85 -6.32
N ARG A 158 2.42 2.63 -6.59
CA ARG A 158 3.68 2.11 -6.06
C ARG A 158 4.86 2.83 -6.68
N ALA A 159 5.83 3.22 -5.86
CA ALA A 159 7.09 3.77 -6.34
C ALA A 159 7.97 2.66 -6.93
N LYS A 160 7.95 1.49 -6.31
CA LYS A 160 8.73 0.33 -6.71
C LYS A 160 7.91 -0.94 -6.49
N ASP A 161 7.79 -1.76 -7.52
CA ASP A 161 7.08 -3.03 -7.50
C ASP A 161 8.00 -4.25 -7.67
N THR A 162 9.30 -4.03 -7.89
CA THR A 162 10.29 -5.09 -8.08
C THR A 162 11.36 -5.02 -6.99
N PHE A 163 11.72 -6.18 -6.45
CA PHE A 163 12.69 -6.32 -5.36
C PHE A 163 13.71 -7.38 -5.68
N VAL A 164 14.95 -7.11 -5.31
CA VAL A 164 16.05 -8.05 -5.44
C VAL A 164 16.34 -8.66 -4.08
N GLY A 165 16.69 -9.91 -4.06
CA GLY A 165 17.02 -10.64 -2.82
C GLY A 165 17.43 -12.07 -3.07
N ILE A 166 17.54 -12.83 -1.99
CA ILE A 166 17.94 -14.24 -1.99
C ILE A 166 16.70 -15.10 -1.84
N LEU A 167 16.59 -16.12 -2.68
CA LEU A 167 15.53 -17.11 -2.59
C LEU A 167 15.82 -18.13 -1.49
N GLU A 168 14.90 -18.27 -0.56
CA GLU A 168 14.80 -19.41 0.37
C GLU A 168 13.66 -20.30 -0.08
N VAL A 169 14.02 -21.45 -0.66
CA VAL A 169 13.07 -22.37 -1.30
C VAL A 169 12.76 -23.55 -0.39
N SER A 170 11.46 -23.77 -0.15
CA SER A 170 10.90 -24.96 0.51
C SER A 170 10.15 -25.84 -0.50
N ASP A 171 9.63 -26.99 -0.06
CA ASP A 171 8.97 -27.96 -0.95
C ASP A 171 7.77 -27.37 -1.73
N ASN A 172 6.97 -26.50 -1.09
CA ASN A 172 5.72 -26.00 -1.65
C ASN A 172 5.69 -24.49 -1.92
N PHE A 173 6.67 -23.74 -1.43
CA PHE A 173 6.75 -22.28 -1.54
C PHE A 173 8.20 -21.81 -1.44
N ALA A 174 8.41 -20.55 -1.68
CA ALA A 174 9.68 -19.88 -1.39
C ALA A 174 9.42 -18.51 -0.73
N PHE A 175 10.46 -17.96 -0.13
CA PHE A 175 10.53 -16.56 0.25
C PHE A 175 11.66 -15.88 -0.49
N LEU A 176 11.44 -14.61 -0.86
CA LEU A 176 12.54 -13.72 -1.20
C LEU A 176 12.90 -12.92 0.04
N ILE A 177 14.12 -13.12 0.51
CA ILE A 177 14.72 -12.29 1.56
C ILE A 177 15.32 -11.07 0.87
N SER A 178 14.65 -9.93 0.97
CA SER A 178 15.07 -8.72 0.27
C SER A 178 16.35 -8.12 0.87
N ASP A 179 17.27 -7.72 0.02
CA ASP A 179 18.46 -6.95 0.42
C ASP A 179 18.09 -5.48 0.77
N ASN A 180 16.93 -5.03 0.34
CA ASN A 180 16.49 -3.64 0.49
C ASN A 180 15.72 -3.41 1.80
N ARG A 181 16.18 -2.44 2.59
CA ARG A 181 15.54 -2.01 3.85
C ARG A 181 14.15 -1.38 3.66
N VAL A 182 13.76 -1.01 2.46
CA VAL A 182 12.41 -0.51 2.16
C VAL A 182 11.37 -1.61 2.32
N MET A 183 11.71 -2.84 1.91
CA MET A 183 10.88 -4.02 2.12
C MET A 183 11.28 -4.68 3.44
N THR A 184 10.46 -4.48 4.45
CA THR A 184 10.73 -5.01 5.82
C THR A 184 10.24 -6.44 6.02
N ASN A 185 9.38 -6.93 5.13
CA ASN A 185 8.82 -8.28 5.19
C ASN A 185 9.34 -9.12 4.03
N ASP A 186 9.59 -10.39 4.29
CA ASP A 186 9.95 -11.33 3.24
C ASP A 186 8.79 -11.50 2.27
N ILE A 187 9.09 -11.63 0.97
CA ILE A 187 8.08 -11.78 -0.07
C ILE A 187 7.79 -13.26 -0.26
N PHE A 188 6.54 -13.65 -0.01
CA PHE A 188 6.08 -15.01 -0.23
C PHE A 188 5.92 -15.31 -1.73
N ILE A 189 6.47 -16.44 -2.19
CA ILE A 189 6.43 -16.84 -3.60
C ILE A 189 5.81 -18.25 -3.68
N PRO A 190 4.60 -18.37 -4.25
CA PRO A 190 4.02 -19.68 -4.56
C PRO A 190 4.93 -20.46 -5.50
N LYS A 191 5.00 -21.79 -5.36
CA LYS A 191 5.84 -22.64 -6.19
C LYS A 191 5.59 -22.46 -7.70
N SER A 192 4.35 -22.22 -8.09
CA SER A 192 3.96 -21.93 -9.47
C SER A 192 4.53 -20.63 -10.04
N LYS A 193 5.01 -19.72 -9.17
CA LYS A 193 5.58 -18.41 -9.52
C LYS A 193 7.08 -18.31 -9.26
N LEU A 194 7.72 -19.45 -8.98
CA LEU A 194 9.15 -19.51 -8.69
C LEU A 194 10.02 -19.43 -9.96
N ASN A 195 9.45 -19.73 -11.13
CA ASN A 195 10.07 -19.59 -12.46
C ASN A 195 11.50 -20.20 -12.55
N GLY A 196 11.67 -21.40 -11.95
CA GLY A 196 12.94 -22.14 -11.98
C GLY A 196 13.99 -21.68 -10.98
N GLY A 197 13.68 -20.71 -10.13
CA GLY A 197 14.57 -20.26 -9.05
C GLY A 197 14.91 -21.38 -8.08
N LYS A 198 16.14 -21.39 -7.60
CA LYS A 198 16.66 -22.39 -6.66
C LYS A 198 17.05 -21.75 -5.34
N ASN A 199 17.12 -22.57 -4.30
CA ASN A 199 17.53 -22.12 -2.98
C ASN A 199 18.93 -21.49 -3.01
N GLY A 200 19.08 -20.31 -2.38
CA GLY A 200 20.34 -19.57 -2.30
C GLY A 200 20.67 -18.70 -3.52
N GLN A 201 19.84 -18.71 -4.56
CA GLN A 201 20.05 -17.84 -5.71
C GLN A 201 19.52 -16.43 -5.47
N LYS A 202 20.16 -15.45 -6.09
CA LYS A 202 19.63 -14.09 -6.20
C LYS A 202 18.63 -14.01 -7.34
N ALA A 203 17.51 -13.36 -7.07
CA ALA A 203 16.42 -13.20 -8.04
C ALA A 203 15.79 -11.82 -7.94
N ILE A 204 15.14 -11.44 -9.02
CA ILE A 204 14.27 -10.27 -9.08
C ILE A 204 12.84 -10.78 -8.95
N VAL A 205 12.11 -10.24 -7.99
CA VAL A 205 10.71 -10.60 -7.72
C VAL A 205 9.84 -9.38 -7.92
N LYS A 206 8.78 -9.54 -8.68
CA LYS A 206 7.73 -8.55 -8.82
C LYS A 206 6.69 -8.74 -7.73
N LEU A 207 6.37 -7.66 -7.03
CA LEU A 207 5.32 -7.64 -6.03
C LEU A 207 3.98 -7.76 -6.73
N MET A 208 3.19 -8.72 -6.26
CA MET A 208 1.79 -8.87 -6.65
C MET A 208 0.89 -8.06 -5.71
N GLU A 209 -0.40 -8.34 -5.71
CA GLU A 209 -1.32 -7.72 -4.78
C GLU A 209 -0.97 -8.08 -3.33
N TRP A 210 -0.90 -7.06 -2.47
CA TRP A 210 -0.65 -7.26 -1.04
C TRP A 210 -1.94 -6.97 -0.28
N GLU A 211 -2.64 -8.03 0.07
CA GLU A 211 -3.88 -7.91 0.84
C GLU A 211 -3.63 -7.33 2.24
N PRO A 212 -4.50 -6.44 2.74
CA PRO A 212 -4.32 -5.78 4.04
C PRO A 212 -4.18 -6.73 5.23
N ASN A 213 -4.74 -7.94 5.12
CA ASN A 213 -4.74 -8.94 6.19
C ASN A 213 -3.51 -9.86 6.15
N LEU A 214 -2.71 -9.82 5.09
CA LEU A 214 -1.52 -10.65 4.95
C LEU A 214 -0.29 -9.93 5.49
N LYS A 215 0.45 -10.62 6.35
CA LYS A 215 1.71 -10.10 6.89
C LYS A 215 2.76 -9.98 5.78
N ASN A 216 2.87 -10.99 4.94
CA ASN A 216 3.86 -11.08 3.88
C ASN A 216 3.20 -10.79 2.53
N PRO A 217 3.81 -9.95 1.67
CA PRO A 217 3.33 -9.77 0.31
C PRO A 217 3.53 -11.02 -0.53
N VAL A 218 2.73 -11.18 -1.57
CA VAL A 218 2.90 -12.23 -2.57
C VAL A 218 3.71 -11.69 -3.74
N GLY A 219 4.68 -12.45 -4.22
CA GLY A 219 5.52 -12.08 -5.34
C GLY A 219 5.64 -13.19 -6.40
N GLU A 220 6.18 -12.78 -7.54
CA GLU A 220 6.51 -13.63 -8.67
C GLU A 220 7.95 -13.39 -9.10
N VAL A 221 8.76 -14.44 -9.23
CA VAL A 221 10.11 -14.33 -9.77
C VAL A 221 10.01 -13.95 -11.24
N ILE A 222 10.58 -12.81 -11.60
CA ILE A 222 10.64 -12.35 -13.01
C ILE A 222 11.98 -12.65 -13.66
N ASP A 223 13.05 -12.75 -12.86
CA ASP A 223 14.37 -13.17 -13.34
C ASP A 223 15.21 -13.79 -12.23
N VAL A 224 16.05 -14.75 -12.59
CA VAL A 224 17.04 -15.37 -11.70
C VAL A 224 18.42 -14.92 -12.13
N LEU A 225 19.11 -14.18 -11.26
CA LEU A 225 20.38 -13.55 -11.56
C LEU A 225 21.58 -14.52 -11.44
N GLY A 226 21.44 -15.53 -10.60
CA GLY A 226 22.49 -16.55 -10.36
C GLY A 226 22.75 -16.78 -8.88
N ASP A 227 23.83 -17.50 -8.58
CA ASP A 227 24.17 -17.88 -7.22
C ASP A 227 24.74 -16.68 -6.43
N LYS A 228 24.32 -16.57 -5.16
CA LYS A 228 24.81 -15.57 -4.22
C LYS A 228 26.34 -15.62 -4.11
N GLY A 229 26.97 -14.45 -4.09
CA GLY A 229 28.42 -14.30 -3.95
C GLY A 229 29.21 -14.39 -5.26
N ASN A 230 28.57 -14.70 -6.37
CA ASN A 230 29.18 -14.57 -7.69
C ASN A 230 29.25 -13.10 -8.08
N ASN A 231 30.41 -12.61 -8.50
CA ASN A 231 30.66 -11.20 -8.84
C ASN A 231 29.66 -10.64 -9.86
N THR A 232 29.40 -11.39 -10.94
CA THR A 232 28.47 -10.97 -12.00
C THR A 232 27.06 -10.90 -11.46
N THR A 233 26.64 -11.91 -10.65
CA THR A 233 25.33 -11.94 -9.99
C THR A 233 25.14 -10.73 -9.07
N GLU A 234 26.13 -10.41 -8.24
CA GLU A 234 26.05 -9.28 -7.31
C GLU A 234 25.99 -7.94 -8.07
N MET A 235 26.77 -7.79 -9.14
CA MET A 235 26.73 -6.60 -10.00
C MET A 235 25.36 -6.43 -10.66
N HIS A 236 24.80 -7.51 -11.25
CA HIS A 236 23.47 -7.46 -11.86
C HIS A 236 22.39 -7.19 -10.81
N ALA A 237 22.53 -7.72 -9.60
CA ALA A 237 21.62 -7.46 -8.50
C ALA A 237 21.59 -5.97 -8.12
N ILE A 238 22.74 -5.34 -8.04
CA ILE A 238 22.85 -3.89 -7.77
C ILE A 238 22.20 -3.09 -8.91
N LEU A 239 22.53 -3.36 -10.16
CA LEU A 239 21.93 -2.66 -11.30
C LEU A 239 20.40 -2.79 -11.30
N ALA A 240 19.88 -4.01 -11.12
CA ALA A 240 18.45 -4.27 -11.06
C ALA A 240 17.77 -3.55 -9.88
N GLU A 241 18.43 -3.51 -8.70
CA GLU A 241 17.91 -2.83 -7.52
C GLU A 241 17.69 -1.32 -7.76
N TYR A 242 18.56 -0.70 -8.54
CA TYR A 242 18.46 0.72 -8.92
C TYR A 242 17.68 0.95 -10.23
N GLY A 243 17.06 -0.10 -10.81
CA GLY A 243 16.30 0.01 -12.06
C GLY A 243 17.17 0.29 -13.28
N LEU A 244 18.46 -0.02 -13.20
CA LEU A 244 19.39 0.13 -14.32
C LEU A 244 19.42 -1.15 -15.18
N PRO A 245 19.69 -1.04 -16.49
CA PRO A 245 19.83 -2.21 -17.35
C PRO A 245 20.99 -3.10 -16.87
N TYR A 246 20.72 -4.38 -16.67
CA TYR A 246 21.70 -5.38 -16.26
C TYR A 246 21.90 -6.49 -17.31
N LYS A 247 21.08 -6.46 -18.37
CA LYS A 247 21.20 -7.34 -19.55
C LYS A 247 21.04 -6.48 -20.80
N TYR A 248 21.69 -6.88 -21.86
CA TYR A 248 21.42 -6.31 -23.17
C TYR A 248 20.14 -6.88 -23.77
N PRO A 249 19.46 -6.16 -24.69
CA PRO A 249 18.38 -6.73 -25.49
C PRO A 249 18.86 -7.97 -26.26
N VAL A 250 17.98 -8.96 -26.42
CA VAL A 250 18.32 -10.25 -27.04
C VAL A 250 18.87 -10.10 -28.47
N ASP A 251 18.36 -9.13 -29.22
CA ASP A 251 18.84 -8.79 -30.56
C ASP A 251 20.27 -8.23 -30.56
N VAL A 252 20.63 -7.48 -29.53
CA VAL A 252 21.99 -6.93 -29.35
C VAL A 252 22.97 -8.03 -28.98
N GLU A 253 22.59 -8.94 -28.04
CA GLU A 253 23.40 -10.10 -27.69
C GLU A 253 23.63 -11.01 -28.90
N ALA A 254 22.55 -11.33 -29.63
CA ALA A 254 22.65 -12.12 -30.85
C ALA A 254 23.52 -11.45 -31.93
N ALA A 255 23.46 -10.14 -32.08
CA ALA A 255 24.34 -9.42 -33.00
C ALA A 255 25.80 -9.46 -32.55
N ALA A 256 26.06 -9.35 -31.24
CA ALA A 256 27.41 -9.44 -30.67
C ALA A 256 28.03 -10.84 -30.87
N ASP A 257 27.26 -11.90 -30.72
CA ASP A 257 27.71 -13.27 -30.94
C ASP A 257 28.16 -13.55 -32.40
N HIS A 258 27.68 -12.76 -33.35
CA HIS A 258 28.07 -12.85 -34.78
C HIS A 258 29.30 -12.02 -35.11
N ILE A 259 29.81 -11.22 -34.18
CA ILE A 259 31.03 -10.43 -34.39
C ILE A 259 32.26 -11.32 -34.14
N ASP A 260 33.10 -11.46 -35.17
CA ASP A 260 34.39 -12.12 -35.00
C ASP A 260 35.28 -11.32 -34.01
N ALA A 261 35.51 -11.88 -32.83
CA ALA A 261 36.35 -11.29 -31.81
C ALA A 261 37.86 -11.42 -32.11
N GLY A 262 38.23 -12.06 -33.19
CA GLY A 262 39.62 -12.24 -33.61
C GLY A 262 40.27 -10.93 -34.03
N ILE A 263 41.43 -10.60 -33.46
CA ILE A 263 42.22 -9.46 -33.92
C ILE A 263 43.01 -9.94 -35.14
N THR A 264 42.71 -9.38 -36.33
CA THR A 264 43.34 -9.76 -37.57
C THR A 264 44.83 -9.31 -37.63
N SER A 265 45.65 -10.04 -38.40
CA SER A 265 47.07 -9.65 -38.60
C SER A 265 47.21 -8.24 -39.20
N GLU A 266 46.21 -7.82 -40.03
CA GLU A 266 46.19 -6.47 -40.62
C GLU A 266 45.96 -5.39 -39.54
N GLU A 267 45.06 -5.71 -38.59
CA GLU A 267 44.81 -4.79 -37.45
C GLU A 267 46.03 -4.66 -36.54
N VAL A 268 46.72 -5.78 -36.29
CA VAL A 268 47.96 -5.83 -35.52
C VAL A 268 49.04 -4.97 -36.20
N ALA A 269 49.18 -5.09 -37.54
CA ALA A 269 50.15 -4.31 -38.32
C ALA A 269 49.93 -2.82 -38.34
N LYS A 270 48.67 -2.36 -38.14
CA LYS A 270 48.30 -0.93 -38.06
C LYS A 270 48.56 -0.32 -36.69
N ARG A 271 48.76 -1.10 -35.65
CA ARG A 271 48.94 -0.65 -34.27
C ARG A 271 50.42 -0.24 -34.00
N ILE A 272 50.61 0.82 -33.23
CA ILE A 272 51.92 1.23 -32.76
C ILE A 272 52.32 0.30 -31.61
N ASP A 273 53.48 -0.36 -31.73
CA ASP A 273 54.06 -1.12 -30.65
C ASP A 273 54.65 -0.17 -29.61
N LEU A 274 54.09 -0.17 -28.42
CA LEU A 274 54.53 0.68 -27.30
C LEU A 274 55.43 -0.06 -26.28
N ARG A 275 55.90 -1.26 -26.60
CA ARG A 275 56.80 -2.02 -25.73
C ARG A 275 58.21 -1.55 -25.82
#